data_e9bd391d8d06507bd839ccd2643af503
#
_entry.id   e9bd391d8d06507bd839ccd2643af503
#
_cell.length_a   1.000
_cell.length_b   1.000
_cell.length_c   1.000
_cell.angle_alpha   90.00
_cell.angle_beta   90.00
_cell.angle_gamma   90.00
#
_symmetry.space_group_name_H-M   'P 1'
#
loop_
_entity.id
_entity.type
_entity.pdbx_description
1 polymer ?
#
loop_
_entity_poly.entity_id
_entity_poly.type
_entity_poly.pdbx_seq_one_letter_code
_entity_poly.pdbx_strand_id
1 'polypeptide(L)'
;MPNQFVAKSRRLRSTIYSSRIEKQGLTSYTIYNHMLLPAGFEGSLEETYNHLKNHVQIWDVAAERQIEIKGKDAYQLVQLMTCRDLSQAIEGKCYYCPIIDENGGMINDPVVLKFNNEKWWISIADSDVMLFAKGLAIGKKLEVSISEPDVNIMAVQGPKAFNLLEKVFGKEILDLKFYNYKYYNFKNTKHLIARSGWSKQGGVEIYVEDAKSGLELYDLLFEEGKEFNVKPGCPHLI
;
A
#
# COMPACT_ATOMS: atom_id res chain seq x y z
N MET A 1 -25.98 16.78 -0.25
CA MET A 1 -25.44 17.33 1.01
C MET A 1 -24.17 18.09 0.67
N PRO A 2 -23.83 19.19 1.34
CA PRO A 2 -22.53 19.82 1.07
C PRO A 2 -21.42 18.82 1.39
N ASN A 3 -20.42 18.73 0.51
CA ASN A 3 -19.26 17.88 0.68
C ASN A 3 -18.56 18.22 2.00
N GLN A 4 -18.66 17.35 2.99
CA GLN A 4 -17.94 17.51 4.26
C GLN A 4 -16.56 16.88 4.11
N PHE A 5 -15.57 17.70 3.77
CA PHE A 5 -14.18 17.28 3.86
C PHE A 5 -13.73 17.23 5.32
N VAL A 6 -12.92 16.24 5.67
CA VAL A 6 -12.21 16.26 6.95
C VAL A 6 -11.34 17.52 6.99
N ALA A 7 -11.43 18.28 8.06
CA ALA A 7 -10.64 19.49 8.23
C ALA A 7 -9.14 19.12 8.23
N LYS A 8 -8.38 19.66 7.27
CA LYS A 8 -6.92 19.49 7.23
C LYS A 8 -6.30 20.18 8.44
N SER A 9 -5.88 19.41 9.41
CA SER A 9 -5.19 19.92 10.59
C SER A 9 -3.70 19.62 10.52
N ARG A 10 -2.89 20.34 11.31
CA ARG A 10 -1.44 20.07 11.43
C ARG A 10 -1.12 18.69 12.02
N ARG A 11 -2.10 18.00 12.60
CA ARG A 11 -1.98 16.66 13.18
C ARG A 11 -2.24 15.55 12.16
N LEU A 12 -2.80 15.88 11.00
CA LEU A 12 -3.08 14.93 9.92
C LEU A 12 -2.09 15.14 8.80
N ARG A 13 -1.41 14.08 8.42
CA ARG A 13 -0.50 14.08 7.28
C ARG A 13 -1.30 13.94 5.98
N SER A 14 -0.91 14.67 4.95
CA SER A 14 -1.36 14.42 3.58
C SER A 14 -0.39 13.46 2.89
N THR A 15 -0.86 12.79 1.85
CA THR A 15 -0.01 11.99 0.97
C THR A 15 0.64 12.87 -0.09
N ILE A 16 1.63 12.34 -0.81
CA ILE A 16 2.22 13.05 -1.97
C ILE A 16 1.18 13.23 -3.10
N TYR A 17 0.16 12.38 -3.18
CA TYR A 17 -0.87 12.39 -4.22
C TYR A 17 -2.05 13.31 -3.93
N SER A 18 -2.23 13.79 -2.70
CA SER A 18 -3.42 14.52 -2.25
C SER A 18 -3.79 15.69 -3.17
N SER A 19 -2.81 16.49 -3.62
CA SER A 19 -3.07 17.64 -4.50
C SER A 19 -3.58 17.25 -5.90
N ARG A 20 -3.29 16.02 -6.35
CA ARG A 20 -3.78 15.51 -7.64
C ARG A 20 -5.17 14.94 -7.51
N ILE A 21 -5.40 14.17 -6.48
CA ILE A 21 -6.67 13.50 -6.19
C ILE A 21 -7.78 14.52 -5.96
N GLU A 22 -7.48 15.62 -5.25
CA GLU A 22 -8.43 16.70 -5.00
C GLU A 22 -8.94 17.35 -6.31
N LYS A 23 -8.14 17.29 -7.39
CA LYS A 23 -8.52 17.77 -8.72
C LYS A 23 -9.28 16.73 -9.57
N GLN A 24 -9.39 15.52 -9.07
CA GLN A 24 -9.99 14.38 -9.77
C GLN A 24 -11.38 14.02 -9.24
N GLY A 25 -12.08 14.95 -8.61
CA GLY A 25 -13.45 14.72 -8.12
C GLY A 25 -13.54 14.04 -6.77
N LEU A 26 -12.52 14.18 -5.93
CA LEU A 26 -12.56 13.71 -4.54
C LEU A 26 -13.69 14.42 -3.78
N THR A 27 -14.54 13.65 -3.09
CA THR A 27 -15.66 14.16 -2.30
C THR A 27 -15.44 14.08 -0.80
N SER A 28 -14.59 13.13 -0.34
CA SER A 28 -14.33 12.95 1.09
C SER A 28 -13.00 12.26 1.36
N TYR A 29 -12.47 12.53 2.55
CA TYR A 29 -11.38 11.80 3.17
C TYR A 29 -11.86 11.06 4.42
N THR A 30 -11.21 9.95 4.75
CA THR A 30 -11.17 9.39 6.10
C THR A 30 -9.76 9.53 6.68
N ILE A 31 -9.61 9.16 7.95
CA ILE A 31 -8.30 9.14 8.63
C ILE A 31 -7.85 7.69 8.74
N TYR A 32 -6.61 7.43 8.37
CA TYR A 32 -5.98 6.12 8.42
C TYR A 32 -4.50 6.29 8.74
N ASN A 33 -3.98 5.67 9.78
CA ASN A 33 -2.62 5.85 10.27
C ASN A 33 -2.19 7.33 10.42
N HIS A 34 -3.08 8.17 11.00
CA HIS A 34 -2.88 9.62 11.16
C HIS A 34 -2.66 10.39 9.84
N MET A 35 -3.14 9.83 8.73
CA MET A 35 -3.07 10.43 7.40
C MET A 35 -4.45 10.55 6.77
N LEU A 36 -4.55 11.45 5.79
CA LEU A 36 -5.74 11.55 4.95
C LEU A 36 -5.74 10.41 3.93
N LEU A 37 -6.77 9.58 3.96
CA LEU A 37 -7.04 8.53 2.97
C LEU A 37 -8.28 8.91 2.17
N PRO A 38 -8.25 8.91 0.82
CA PRO A 38 -9.45 9.11 0.01
C PRO A 38 -10.56 8.12 0.38
N ALA A 39 -11.77 8.63 0.56
CA ALA A 39 -12.92 7.83 0.99
C ALA A 39 -14.11 7.91 0.02
N GLY A 40 -14.08 8.80 -0.96
CA GLY A 40 -15.13 8.90 -1.98
C GLY A 40 -14.77 9.82 -3.12
N PHE A 41 -15.34 9.54 -4.28
CA PHE A 41 -15.23 10.33 -5.49
C PHE A 41 -16.62 10.66 -6.02
N GLU A 42 -16.72 11.62 -6.98
CA GLU A 42 -17.97 11.96 -7.65
C GLU A 42 -18.61 10.72 -8.31
N GLY A 43 -19.93 10.65 -8.28
CA GLY A 43 -20.72 9.51 -8.74
C GLY A 43 -21.30 8.69 -7.59
N SER A 44 -22.07 7.66 -7.93
CA SER A 44 -22.61 6.74 -6.95
C SER A 44 -21.60 5.64 -6.57
N LEU A 45 -21.79 5.04 -5.40
CA LEU A 45 -21.01 3.88 -4.96
C LEU A 45 -21.10 2.74 -5.98
N GLU A 46 -22.32 2.48 -6.50
CA GLU A 46 -22.56 1.43 -7.49
C GLU A 46 -21.83 1.68 -8.80
N GLU A 47 -21.85 2.92 -9.32
CA GLU A 47 -21.11 3.29 -10.53
C GLU A 47 -19.61 3.09 -10.36
N THR A 48 -19.07 3.52 -9.23
CA THR A 48 -17.64 3.40 -8.94
C THR A 48 -17.21 1.95 -8.76
N TYR A 49 -18.03 1.14 -8.08
CA TYR A 49 -17.80 -0.29 -7.94
C TYR A 49 -17.89 -1.04 -9.27
N ASN A 50 -18.91 -0.75 -10.09
CA ASN A 50 -19.03 -1.34 -11.42
C ASN A 50 -17.88 -0.91 -12.35
N HIS A 51 -17.39 0.32 -12.21
CA HIS A 51 -16.20 0.77 -12.92
C HIS A 51 -14.98 -0.07 -12.53
N LEU A 52 -14.73 -0.29 -11.24
CA LEU A 52 -13.62 -1.12 -10.75
C LEU A 52 -13.67 -2.55 -11.32
N LYS A 53 -14.86 -3.13 -11.41
CA LYS A 53 -15.05 -4.50 -11.94
C LYS A 53 -14.82 -4.65 -13.44
N ASN A 54 -14.88 -3.56 -14.21
CA ASN A 54 -14.82 -3.61 -15.66
C ASN A 54 -13.60 -2.89 -16.27
N HIS A 55 -12.92 -2.04 -15.49
CA HIS A 55 -11.86 -1.17 -16.00
C HIS A 55 -10.62 -1.18 -15.10
N VAL A 56 -9.96 -0.04 -14.93
CA VAL A 56 -8.82 0.15 -14.04
C VAL A 56 -9.03 1.39 -13.18
N GLN A 57 -8.65 1.27 -11.91
CA GLN A 57 -8.61 2.40 -10.98
C GLN A 57 -7.21 2.56 -10.41
N ILE A 58 -6.83 3.79 -10.11
CA ILE A 58 -5.63 4.13 -9.37
C ILE A 58 -6.06 4.72 -8.03
N TRP A 59 -5.54 4.13 -6.95
CA TRP A 59 -5.88 4.49 -5.58
C TRP A 59 -4.67 5.08 -4.87
N ASP A 60 -4.83 6.20 -4.22
CA ASP A 60 -3.88 6.67 -3.21
C ASP A 60 -4.11 5.90 -1.93
N VAL A 61 -3.24 4.96 -1.65
CA VAL A 61 -3.21 4.19 -0.41
C VAL A 61 -1.92 4.45 0.38
N ALA A 62 -1.30 5.61 0.20
CA ALA A 62 -0.07 5.98 0.90
C ALA A 62 -0.26 6.13 2.42
N ALA A 63 -1.49 6.16 2.90
CA ALA A 63 -1.83 6.05 4.31
C ALA A 63 -1.59 4.64 4.89
N GLU A 64 -1.45 3.60 4.07
CA GLU A 64 -0.93 2.29 4.45
C GLU A 64 0.58 2.39 4.63
N ARG A 65 1.01 2.70 5.86
CA ARG A 65 2.42 2.96 6.14
C ARG A 65 3.23 1.68 6.23
N GLN A 66 4.53 1.81 5.95
CA GLN A 66 5.47 0.73 6.13
C GLN A 66 6.14 0.84 7.49
N ILE A 67 6.26 -0.28 8.19
CA ILE A 67 7.18 -0.38 9.32
C ILE A 67 8.36 -1.20 8.85
N GLU A 68 9.53 -0.58 8.81
CA GLU A 68 10.78 -1.26 8.51
C GLU A 68 11.40 -1.81 9.78
N ILE A 69 11.68 -3.10 9.79
CA ILE A 69 12.41 -3.80 10.86
C ILE A 69 13.72 -4.29 10.28
N LYS A 70 14.83 -3.80 10.83
CA LYS A 70 16.20 -4.17 10.43
C LYS A 70 17.04 -4.62 11.62
N GLY A 71 17.89 -5.60 11.43
CA GLY A 71 18.87 -6.07 12.41
C GLY A 71 18.91 -7.57 12.49
N LYS A 72 19.86 -8.10 13.26
CA LYS A 72 20.10 -9.53 13.38
C LYS A 72 18.89 -10.31 13.90
N ASP A 73 18.06 -9.66 14.75
CA ASP A 73 16.87 -10.26 15.35
C ASP A 73 15.56 -9.87 14.63
N ALA A 74 15.65 -9.28 13.41
CA ALA A 74 14.49 -8.80 12.67
C ALA A 74 13.48 -9.94 12.39
N TYR A 75 13.95 -11.09 11.92
CA TYR A 75 13.09 -12.28 11.74
C TYR A 75 12.40 -12.67 13.04
N GLN A 76 13.14 -12.73 14.17
CA GLN A 76 12.59 -13.11 15.46
C GLN A 76 11.48 -12.15 15.90
N LEU A 77 11.68 -10.84 15.73
CA LEU A 77 10.65 -9.86 16.08
C LEU A 77 9.40 -10.02 15.21
N VAL A 78 9.56 -10.12 13.89
CA VAL A 78 8.41 -10.29 12.98
C VAL A 78 7.66 -11.58 13.30
N GLN A 79 8.36 -12.68 13.57
CA GLN A 79 7.74 -13.96 13.95
C GLN A 79 6.99 -13.87 15.29
N LEU A 80 7.47 -13.08 16.25
CA LEU A 80 6.78 -12.86 17.53
C LEU A 80 5.48 -12.05 17.37
N MET A 81 5.41 -11.21 16.36
CA MET A 81 4.25 -10.33 16.14
C MET A 81 3.08 -11.05 15.47
N THR A 82 3.31 -12.14 14.74
CA THR A 82 2.27 -12.82 13.97
C THR A 82 2.07 -14.27 14.41
N CYS A 83 0.82 -14.74 14.31
CA CYS A 83 0.49 -16.16 14.48
C CYS A 83 0.86 -17.02 13.26
N ARG A 84 1.25 -16.41 12.14
CA ARG A 84 1.70 -17.14 10.95
C ARG A 84 3.13 -17.63 11.11
N ASP A 85 3.36 -18.90 10.80
CA ASP A 85 4.72 -19.44 10.72
C ASP A 85 5.45 -18.86 9.49
N LEU A 86 6.55 -18.14 9.75
CA LEU A 86 7.42 -17.54 8.74
C LEU A 86 8.75 -18.29 8.56
N SER A 87 8.91 -19.45 9.18
CA SER A 87 10.15 -20.25 9.10
C SER A 87 10.54 -20.60 7.65
N GLN A 88 9.53 -20.76 6.79
CA GLN A 88 9.71 -21.06 5.37
C GLN A 88 9.49 -19.83 4.47
N ALA A 89 9.49 -18.62 5.06
CA ALA A 89 9.33 -17.42 4.25
C ALA A 89 10.56 -17.19 3.36
N ILE A 90 10.32 -16.85 2.10
CA ILE A 90 11.36 -16.59 1.09
C ILE A 90 11.38 -15.13 0.66
N GLU A 91 12.52 -14.66 0.20
CA GLU A 91 12.71 -13.32 -0.35
C GLU A 91 11.86 -13.10 -1.61
N GLY A 92 11.43 -11.86 -1.85
CA GLY A 92 10.61 -11.52 -3.01
C GLY A 92 9.13 -11.91 -2.89
N LYS A 93 8.71 -12.40 -1.71
CA LYS A 93 7.32 -12.72 -1.40
C LYS A 93 6.70 -11.82 -0.35
N CYS A 94 5.38 -11.64 -0.49
CA CYS A 94 4.51 -11.03 0.49
C CYS A 94 3.77 -12.10 1.30
N TYR A 95 3.45 -11.79 2.56
CA TYR A 95 2.76 -12.68 3.47
C TYR A 95 1.67 -11.90 4.21
N TYR A 96 0.44 -12.38 4.18
CA TYR A 96 -0.62 -11.87 5.06
C TYR A 96 -0.35 -12.40 6.47
N CYS A 97 -0.11 -11.52 7.41
CA CYS A 97 0.40 -11.85 8.75
C CYS A 97 -0.43 -11.19 9.84
N PRO A 98 -1.59 -11.76 10.24
CA PRO A 98 -2.35 -11.21 11.34
C PRO A 98 -1.51 -11.05 12.60
N ILE A 99 -1.57 -9.87 13.20
CA ILE A 99 -0.98 -9.53 14.49
C ILE A 99 -2.10 -9.56 15.51
N ILE A 100 -1.94 -10.38 16.53
CA ILE A 100 -2.99 -10.64 17.54
C ILE A 100 -2.48 -10.34 18.93
N ASP A 101 -3.40 -10.03 19.84
CA ASP A 101 -3.15 -9.94 21.27
C ASP A 101 -3.22 -11.31 21.96
N GLU A 102 -3.04 -11.33 23.27
CA GLU A 102 -3.04 -12.54 24.09
C GLU A 102 -4.42 -13.22 24.21
N ASN A 103 -5.48 -12.55 23.80
CA ASN A 103 -6.85 -13.07 23.77
C ASN A 103 -7.31 -13.48 22.37
N GLY A 104 -6.44 -13.31 21.36
CA GLY A 104 -6.76 -13.56 19.96
C GLY A 104 -7.47 -12.37 19.27
N GLY A 105 -7.51 -11.20 19.92
CA GLY A 105 -8.02 -9.98 19.32
C GLY A 105 -7.06 -9.46 18.23
N MET A 106 -7.60 -8.97 17.12
CA MET A 106 -6.81 -8.44 16.00
C MET A 106 -6.24 -7.07 16.36
N ILE A 107 -4.91 -6.96 16.43
CA ILE A 107 -4.20 -5.68 16.54
C ILE A 107 -4.05 -5.05 15.16
N ASN A 108 -3.68 -5.85 14.16
CA ASN A 108 -3.49 -5.44 12.77
C ASN A 108 -3.48 -6.66 11.85
N ASP A 109 -3.77 -6.45 10.57
CA ASP A 109 -3.75 -7.52 9.56
C ASP A 109 -2.87 -7.19 8.35
N PRO A 110 -1.59 -6.91 8.58
CA PRO A 110 -0.69 -6.39 7.56
C PRO A 110 -0.32 -7.40 6.48
N VAL A 111 0.18 -6.86 5.38
CA VAL A 111 1.00 -7.59 4.43
C VAL A 111 2.48 -7.38 4.78
N VAL A 112 3.21 -8.46 4.96
CA VAL A 112 4.64 -8.45 5.31
C VAL A 112 5.47 -8.78 4.07
N LEU A 113 6.49 -7.97 3.79
CA LEU A 113 7.45 -8.17 2.71
C LEU A 113 8.79 -8.61 3.29
N LYS A 114 9.29 -9.78 2.87
CA LYS A 114 10.61 -10.26 3.27
C LYS A 114 11.65 -9.86 2.24
N PHE A 115 12.58 -9.00 2.63
CA PHE A 115 13.77 -8.66 1.80
C PHE A 115 14.91 -9.64 2.03
N ASN A 116 15.18 -9.96 3.28
CA ASN A 116 16.10 -10.99 3.76
C ASN A 116 15.80 -11.30 5.23
N ASN A 117 16.64 -12.07 5.93
CA ASN A 117 16.38 -12.38 7.33
C ASN A 117 16.55 -11.19 8.28
N GLU A 118 17.32 -10.18 7.87
CA GLU A 118 17.64 -8.99 8.67
C GLU A 118 16.87 -7.75 8.23
N LYS A 119 16.02 -7.83 7.18
CA LYS A 119 15.21 -6.69 6.69
C LYS A 119 13.83 -7.15 6.28
N TRP A 120 12.82 -6.55 6.90
CA TRP A 120 11.41 -6.77 6.64
C TRP A 120 10.65 -5.45 6.57
N TRP A 121 9.64 -5.39 5.74
CA TRP A 121 8.60 -4.36 5.81
C TRP A 121 7.28 -4.98 6.25
N ILE A 122 6.56 -4.25 7.09
CA ILE A 122 5.19 -4.56 7.50
C ILE A 122 4.32 -3.43 6.94
N SER A 123 3.52 -3.72 5.91
CA SER A 123 2.54 -2.81 5.30
C SER A 123 1.28 -2.87 6.15
N ILE A 124 1.07 -1.86 6.99
CA ILE A 124 0.08 -1.91 8.07
C ILE A 124 -1.30 -1.42 7.65
N ALA A 125 -2.34 -2.04 8.20
CA ALA A 125 -3.66 -1.46 8.34
C ALA A 125 -3.66 -0.38 9.44
N ASP A 126 -4.83 0.19 9.74
CA ASP A 126 -4.97 1.32 10.68
C ASP A 126 -4.76 0.91 12.14
N SER A 127 -3.54 1.02 12.64
CA SER A 127 -3.22 0.98 14.07
C SER A 127 -1.76 1.30 14.39
N ASP A 128 -1.42 1.48 15.67
CA ASP A 128 -0.09 1.86 16.17
C ASP A 128 0.91 0.67 16.25
N VAL A 129 1.01 -0.13 15.20
CA VAL A 129 1.88 -1.34 15.14
C VAL A 129 3.35 -1.00 15.38
N MET A 130 3.83 0.17 14.97
CA MET A 130 5.22 0.58 15.23
C MET A 130 5.52 0.65 16.73
N LEU A 131 4.61 1.17 17.54
CA LEU A 131 4.77 1.25 18.99
C LEU A 131 4.71 -0.14 19.63
N PHE A 132 3.83 -1.00 19.16
CA PHE A 132 3.76 -2.40 19.57
C PHE A 132 5.07 -3.15 19.26
N ALA A 133 5.61 -3.01 18.04
CA ALA A 133 6.88 -3.62 17.64
C ALA A 133 8.05 -3.12 18.52
N LYS A 134 8.14 -1.79 18.77
CA LYS A 134 9.16 -1.22 19.66
C LYS A 134 9.03 -1.74 21.08
N GLY A 135 7.81 -1.83 21.60
CA GLY A 135 7.56 -2.38 22.95
C GLY A 135 8.03 -3.82 23.08
N LEU A 136 7.70 -4.67 22.11
CA LEU A 136 8.16 -6.06 22.06
C LEU A 136 9.68 -6.17 21.95
N ALA A 137 10.31 -5.38 21.06
CA ALA A 137 11.77 -5.40 20.88
C ALA A 137 12.50 -5.05 22.16
N ILE A 138 12.06 -4.00 22.87
CA ILE A 138 12.63 -3.59 24.16
C ILE A 138 12.43 -4.68 25.21
N GLY A 139 11.19 -5.20 25.35
CA GLY A 139 10.85 -6.22 26.35
C GLY A 139 11.61 -7.53 26.14
N LYS A 140 11.89 -7.89 24.91
CA LYS A 140 12.64 -9.10 24.52
C LYS A 140 14.14 -8.86 24.33
N LYS A 141 14.61 -7.60 24.47
CA LYS A 141 16.01 -7.20 24.27
C LYS A 141 16.56 -7.59 22.90
N LEU A 142 15.75 -7.40 21.84
CA LEU A 142 16.12 -7.74 20.46
C LEU A 142 16.99 -6.65 19.84
N GLU A 143 18.01 -7.04 19.09
CA GLU A 143 18.90 -6.14 18.37
C GLU A 143 18.32 -5.80 16.98
N VAL A 144 17.39 -4.84 16.98
CA VAL A 144 16.71 -4.34 15.79
C VAL A 144 16.61 -2.81 15.79
N SER A 145 16.59 -2.23 14.60
CA SER A 145 16.10 -0.86 14.38
C SER A 145 14.70 -0.93 13.78
N ILE A 146 13.81 -0.06 14.27
CA ILE A 146 12.41 -0.01 13.83
C ILE A 146 12.10 1.43 13.44
N SER A 147 11.67 1.63 12.20
CA SER A 147 11.38 2.96 11.63
C SER A 147 10.19 2.91 10.68
N GLU A 148 9.61 4.07 10.40
CA GLU A 148 8.65 4.29 9.33
C GLU A 148 9.40 4.94 8.17
N PRO A 149 9.75 4.21 7.08
CA PRO A 149 10.38 4.79 5.91
C PRO A 149 9.39 5.68 5.14
N ASP A 150 9.90 6.68 4.42
CA ASP A 150 9.06 7.51 3.56
C ASP A 150 8.72 6.77 2.27
N VAL A 151 7.74 5.88 2.36
CA VAL A 151 7.22 5.10 1.25
C VAL A 151 5.76 5.46 1.03
N ASN A 152 5.44 5.81 -0.21
CA ASN A 152 4.11 6.25 -0.61
C ASN A 152 3.51 5.24 -1.58
N ILE A 153 2.51 4.48 -1.12
CA ILE A 153 1.92 3.43 -1.95
C ILE A 153 0.82 4.00 -2.84
N MET A 154 0.81 3.60 -4.10
CA MET A 154 -0.37 3.68 -4.96
C MET A 154 -0.78 2.28 -5.41
N ALA A 155 -2.08 2.00 -5.45
CA ALA A 155 -2.61 0.76 -5.98
C ALA A 155 -3.19 0.98 -7.39
N VAL A 156 -2.87 0.07 -8.32
CA VAL A 156 -3.46 0.01 -9.67
C VAL A 156 -4.31 -1.24 -9.71
N GLN A 157 -5.63 -1.08 -9.68
CA GLN A 157 -6.58 -2.16 -9.44
C GLN A 157 -7.63 -2.29 -10.55
N GLY A 158 -8.07 -3.51 -10.83
CA GLY A 158 -9.11 -3.81 -11.80
C GLY A 158 -8.64 -4.75 -12.91
N PRO A 159 -9.57 -5.32 -13.71
CA PRO A 159 -9.25 -6.32 -14.73
C PRO A 159 -8.34 -5.82 -15.84
N LYS A 160 -8.30 -4.51 -16.10
CA LYS A 160 -7.39 -3.89 -17.09
C LYS A 160 -6.10 -3.34 -16.49
N ALA A 161 -5.83 -3.58 -15.20
CA ALA A 161 -4.63 -3.08 -14.52
C ALA A 161 -3.34 -3.56 -15.22
N PHE A 162 -3.24 -4.84 -15.54
CA PHE A 162 -2.03 -5.38 -16.20
C PHE A 162 -1.85 -4.90 -17.64
N ASN A 163 -2.91 -4.54 -18.36
CA ASN A 163 -2.79 -3.90 -19.68
C ASN A 163 -2.11 -2.52 -19.55
N LEU A 164 -2.53 -1.73 -18.57
CA LEU A 164 -1.91 -0.44 -18.28
C LEU A 164 -0.46 -0.59 -17.79
N LEU A 165 -0.23 -1.53 -16.88
CA LEU A 165 1.10 -1.78 -16.30
C LEU A 165 2.10 -2.28 -17.36
N GLU A 166 1.68 -3.16 -18.29
CA GLU A 166 2.51 -3.59 -19.43
C GLU A 166 2.94 -2.42 -20.28
N LYS A 167 2.05 -1.47 -20.52
CA LYS A 167 2.35 -0.29 -21.32
C LYS A 167 3.42 0.61 -20.67
N VAL A 168 3.41 0.71 -19.34
CA VAL A 168 4.32 1.56 -18.58
C VAL A 168 5.64 0.87 -18.21
N PHE A 169 5.59 -0.41 -17.82
CA PHE A 169 6.74 -1.16 -17.32
C PHE A 169 7.25 -2.23 -18.29
N GLY A 170 6.56 -2.47 -19.42
CA GLY A 170 6.89 -3.52 -20.37
C GLY A 170 6.34 -4.90 -19.95
N LYS A 171 6.58 -5.90 -20.82
CA LYS A 171 6.00 -7.25 -20.68
C LYS A 171 6.42 -7.98 -19.40
N GLU A 172 7.56 -7.63 -18.83
CA GLU A 172 8.09 -8.31 -17.64
C GLU A 172 7.14 -8.22 -16.42
N ILE A 173 6.27 -7.20 -16.37
CA ILE A 173 5.29 -7.05 -15.28
C ILE A 173 4.26 -8.19 -15.27
N LEU A 174 3.99 -8.80 -16.42
CA LEU A 174 3.01 -9.89 -16.55
C LEU A 174 3.47 -11.18 -15.84
N ASP A 175 4.79 -11.36 -15.67
CA ASP A 175 5.38 -12.51 -15.00
C ASP A 175 5.34 -12.41 -13.47
N LEU A 176 4.95 -11.24 -12.92
CA LEU A 176 4.85 -11.04 -11.50
C LEU A 176 3.73 -11.91 -10.92
N LYS A 177 4.09 -12.88 -10.08
CA LYS A 177 3.12 -13.82 -9.48
C LYS A 177 2.38 -13.17 -8.31
N PHE A 178 1.16 -13.64 -8.04
CA PHE A 178 0.38 -13.21 -6.88
C PHE A 178 1.16 -13.37 -5.57
N TYR A 179 1.10 -12.36 -4.72
CA TYR A 179 1.84 -12.26 -3.46
C TYR A 179 3.37 -12.36 -3.62
N ASN A 180 3.88 -11.95 -4.80
CA ASN A 180 5.30 -11.69 -5.02
C ASN A 180 5.51 -10.20 -5.28
N TYR A 181 6.74 -9.73 -5.03
CA TYR A 181 7.16 -8.41 -5.41
C TYR A 181 8.50 -8.44 -6.15
N LYS A 182 8.73 -7.43 -6.99
CA LYS A 182 9.99 -7.17 -7.69
C LYS A 182 10.20 -5.67 -7.84
N TYR A 183 11.44 -5.27 -8.12
CA TYR A 183 11.75 -3.90 -8.54
C TYR A 183 11.66 -3.77 -10.05
N TYR A 184 10.94 -2.76 -10.52
CA TYR A 184 10.81 -2.41 -11.93
C TYR A 184 11.39 -1.03 -12.20
N ASN A 185 12.07 -0.88 -13.33
CA ASN A 185 12.64 0.39 -13.74
C ASN A 185 11.52 1.35 -14.21
N PHE A 186 11.62 2.59 -13.77
CA PHE A 186 10.83 3.70 -14.26
C PHE A 186 11.75 4.90 -14.47
N LYS A 187 12.03 5.24 -15.74
CA LYS A 187 13.04 6.25 -16.10
C LYS A 187 14.39 5.94 -15.42
N ASN A 188 14.87 6.83 -14.56
CA ASN A 188 16.14 6.72 -13.84
C ASN A 188 15.98 6.16 -12.40
N THR A 189 14.81 5.67 -12.04
CA THR A 189 14.49 5.14 -10.72
C THR A 189 14.00 3.71 -10.80
N LYS A 190 13.84 3.07 -9.63
CA LYS A 190 13.19 1.76 -9.51
C LYS A 190 12.10 1.85 -8.47
N HIS A 191 10.95 1.26 -8.76
CA HIS A 191 9.88 1.10 -7.79
C HIS A 191 9.68 -0.38 -7.47
N LEU A 192 9.47 -0.69 -6.19
CA LEU A 192 9.03 -2.00 -5.77
C LEU A 192 7.55 -2.13 -6.15
N ILE A 193 7.21 -3.19 -6.86
CA ILE A 193 5.83 -3.49 -7.26
C ILE A 193 5.47 -4.86 -6.71
N ALA A 194 4.42 -4.93 -5.90
CA ALA A 194 3.85 -6.16 -5.37
C ALA A 194 2.54 -6.49 -6.08
N ARG A 195 2.37 -7.75 -6.48
CA ARG A 195 1.08 -8.23 -6.97
C ARG A 195 0.18 -8.57 -5.80
N SER A 196 -0.35 -7.53 -5.19
CA SER A 196 -1.24 -7.52 -4.03
C SER A 196 -2.35 -6.51 -4.26
N GLY A 197 -3.18 -6.29 -3.27
CA GLY A 197 -4.26 -5.32 -3.28
C GLY A 197 -5.56 -5.86 -2.71
N TRP A 198 -6.37 -4.95 -2.21
CA TRP A 198 -7.60 -5.23 -1.48
C TRP A 198 -8.79 -5.56 -2.40
N SER A 199 -8.81 -5.07 -3.65
CA SER A 199 -9.99 -5.04 -4.52
C SER A 199 -10.53 -6.41 -4.93
N LYS A 200 -9.74 -7.48 -4.88
CA LYS A 200 -10.02 -8.81 -5.48
C LYS A 200 -10.29 -8.77 -7.00
N GLN A 201 -10.07 -7.63 -7.66
CA GLN A 201 -10.25 -7.47 -9.11
C GLN A 201 -8.93 -7.60 -9.88
N GLY A 202 -7.84 -7.97 -9.19
CA GLY A 202 -6.49 -8.01 -9.75
C GLY A 202 -5.81 -6.64 -9.75
N GLY A 203 -4.51 -6.66 -9.99
CA GLY A 203 -3.69 -5.44 -9.98
C GLY A 203 -2.44 -5.58 -9.12
N VAL A 204 -1.89 -4.44 -8.76
CA VAL A 204 -0.64 -4.33 -8.00
C VAL A 204 -0.69 -3.16 -7.02
N GLU A 205 0.23 -3.17 -6.07
CA GLU A 205 0.60 -2.04 -5.23
C GLU A 205 2.03 -1.62 -5.57
N ILE A 206 2.23 -0.32 -5.80
CA ILE A 206 3.51 0.28 -6.19
C ILE A 206 4.03 1.08 -4.99
N TYR A 207 5.17 0.67 -4.46
CA TYR A 207 5.82 1.28 -3.30
C TYR A 207 6.84 2.31 -3.79
N VAL A 208 6.56 3.57 -3.54
CA VAL A 208 7.32 4.71 -4.03
C VAL A 208 8.15 5.31 -2.91
N GLU A 209 9.47 5.23 -3.02
CA GLU A 209 10.45 5.79 -2.08
C GLU A 209 10.94 7.21 -2.51
N ASP A 210 10.76 7.59 -3.78
CA ASP A 210 11.08 8.92 -4.32
C ASP A 210 9.81 9.65 -4.73
N ALA A 211 9.43 10.68 -3.98
CA ALA A 211 8.18 11.43 -4.18
C ALA A 211 8.08 12.04 -5.58
N LYS A 212 9.18 12.56 -6.15
CA LYS A 212 9.16 13.18 -7.48
C LYS A 212 8.86 12.12 -8.55
N SER A 213 9.60 11.03 -8.53
CA SER A 213 9.39 9.91 -9.44
C SER A 213 7.98 9.31 -9.29
N GLY A 214 7.48 9.19 -8.06
CA GLY A 214 6.13 8.69 -7.79
C GLY A 214 5.04 9.58 -8.38
N LEU A 215 5.19 10.89 -8.29
CA LEU A 215 4.24 11.83 -8.89
C LEU A 215 4.29 11.79 -10.42
N GLU A 216 5.49 11.67 -11.01
CA GLU A 216 5.63 11.49 -12.45
C GLU A 216 4.99 10.17 -12.93
N LEU A 217 5.17 9.09 -12.15
CA LEU A 217 4.54 7.81 -12.45
C LEU A 217 3.01 7.87 -12.33
N TYR A 218 2.51 8.52 -11.28
CA TYR A 218 1.07 8.73 -11.09
C TYR A 218 0.44 9.45 -12.29
N ASP A 219 1.05 10.58 -12.70
CA ASP A 219 0.56 11.37 -13.83
C ASP A 219 0.60 10.55 -15.15
N LEU A 220 1.68 9.78 -15.38
CA LEU A 220 1.81 8.91 -16.54
C LEU A 220 0.77 7.79 -16.57
N LEU A 221 0.52 7.14 -15.42
CA LEU A 221 -0.49 6.07 -15.33
C LEU A 221 -1.88 6.58 -15.68
N PHE A 222 -2.25 7.82 -15.31
CA PHE A 222 -3.51 8.43 -15.73
C PHE A 222 -3.52 8.79 -17.21
N GLU A 223 -2.39 9.25 -17.76
CA GLU A 223 -2.31 9.58 -19.19
C GLU A 223 -2.44 8.31 -20.05
N GLU A 224 -1.61 7.29 -19.79
CA GLU A 224 -1.59 6.03 -20.53
C GLU A 224 -2.84 5.17 -20.26
N GLY A 225 -3.48 5.40 -19.12
CA GLY A 225 -4.68 4.68 -18.71
C GLY A 225 -5.98 5.15 -19.38
N LYS A 226 -5.96 6.26 -20.12
CA LYS A 226 -7.16 6.80 -20.79
C LYS A 226 -7.82 5.78 -21.72
N GLU A 227 -7.05 5.02 -22.47
CA GLU A 227 -7.57 3.98 -23.35
C GLU A 227 -8.19 2.78 -22.60
N PHE A 228 -7.83 2.60 -21.33
CA PHE A 228 -8.39 1.56 -20.46
C PHE A 228 -9.51 2.09 -19.56
N ASN A 229 -9.93 3.33 -19.79
CA ASN A 229 -10.94 4.03 -18.98
C ASN A 229 -10.51 4.14 -17.52
N VAL A 230 -9.27 4.61 -17.28
CA VAL A 230 -8.76 4.81 -15.91
C VAL A 230 -9.56 5.86 -15.16
N LYS A 231 -9.84 5.58 -13.89
CA LYS A 231 -10.43 6.55 -12.94
C LYS A 231 -9.70 6.51 -11.60
N PRO A 232 -9.74 7.59 -10.82
CA PRO A 232 -9.38 7.51 -9.41
C PRO A 232 -10.38 6.63 -8.67
N GLY A 233 -9.93 6.04 -7.57
CA GLY A 233 -10.75 5.24 -6.68
C GLY A 233 -10.18 5.19 -5.26
N CYS A 234 -10.79 4.43 -4.39
CA CYS A 234 -10.35 4.27 -3.02
C CYS A 234 -10.83 2.94 -2.42
N PRO A 235 -10.19 2.44 -1.32
CA PRO A 235 -10.56 1.18 -0.70
C PRO A 235 -11.98 1.15 -0.10
N HIS A 236 -12.55 2.30 0.23
CA HIS A 236 -13.90 2.41 0.83
C HIS A 236 -15.04 2.00 -0.10
N LEU A 237 -14.72 1.66 -1.35
CA LEU A 237 -15.71 1.30 -2.38
C LEU A 237 -16.02 -0.21 -2.43
N ILE A 238 -15.45 -1.01 -1.53
CA ILE A 238 -15.58 -2.47 -1.50
C ILE A 238 -15.76 -2.99 -0.07
#